data_6f75bb02db96ff4acf899b17666fae8d
#
_entry.id   6f75bb02db96ff4acf899b17666fae8d
#
_cell.length_a   1.000
_cell.length_b   1.000
_cell.length_c   1.000
_cell.angle_alpha   90.00
_cell.angle_beta   90.00
_cell.angle_gamma   90.00
#
_symmetry.space_group_name_H-M   'P 1'
#
loop_
_entity.id
_entity.type
_entity.pdbx_description
1 polymer ?
#
loop_
_entity_poly.entity_id
_entity_poly.type
_entity_poly.pdbx_seq_one_letter_code
_entity_poly.pdbx_strand_id
1 'polypeptide(L)'
;MCDSGAASLRRGSTWDDRRVATPAEGLARLRAAADAGELDALCRRHRIRVLTVFGSAARDDPAARDLDIGVLLERGAEIDYLGLIDDLERITEANIDVVHLNPAGPVLRERALVGSVVLDESEPGAWAAASTAAMVERMDTEWLRRLDLDLLADR
;
A
#
# COMPACT_ATOMS: atom_id res chain seq x y z
N MET A 1 31.72 54.22 -24.74
CA MET A 1 30.85 53.98 -23.59
C MET A 1 30.14 52.64 -23.81
N CYS A 2 30.65 51.61 -23.18
CA CYS A 2 30.15 50.23 -23.32
C CYS A 2 29.19 49.98 -22.18
N ASP A 3 27.94 49.68 -22.51
CA ASP A 3 26.99 49.19 -21.55
C ASP A 3 26.85 47.70 -21.75
N SER A 4 27.40 46.96 -20.81
CA SER A 4 27.36 45.51 -20.79
C SER A 4 26.12 45.04 -20.04
N GLY A 5 25.02 44.84 -20.77
CA GLY A 5 23.83 44.18 -20.25
C GLY A 5 24.09 42.68 -20.02
N ALA A 6 24.40 42.32 -18.80
CA ALA A 6 24.44 40.92 -18.38
C ALA A 6 23.04 40.35 -18.35
N ALA A 7 22.66 39.57 -19.35
CA ALA A 7 21.47 38.78 -19.37
C ALA A 7 21.60 37.63 -18.36
N SER A 8 20.97 37.80 -17.21
CA SER A 8 20.77 36.72 -16.21
C SER A 8 19.88 35.65 -16.80
N LEU A 9 20.48 34.56 -17.25
CA LEU A 9 19.79 33.32 -17.58
C LEU A 9 19.28 32.70 -16.28
N ARG A 10 18.05 33.05 -15.90
CA ARG A 10 17.29 32.27 -14.92
C ARG A 10 16.96 30.93 -15.58
N ARG A 11 17.74 29.92 -15.25
CA ARG A 11 17.30 28.53 -15.48
C ARG A 11 16.08 28.31 -14.61
N GLY A 12 14.91 28.40 -15.22
CA GLY A 12 13.67 27.90 -14.63
C GLY A 12 13.83 26.40 -14.47
N SER A 13 14.05 25.95 -13.25
CA SER A 13 13.80 24.58 -12.88
C SER A 13 12.29 24.40 -13.01
N THR A 14 11.85 23.83 -14.12
CA THR A 14 10.51 23.29 -14.24
C THR A 14 10.47 22.01 -13.38
N TRP A 15 10.37 22.20 -12.08
CA TRP A 15 9.80 21.17 -11.24
C TRP A 15 8.35 21.10 -11.70
N ASP A 16 8.03 20.01 -12.36
CA ASP A 16 6.68 19.70 -12.80
C ASP A 16 5.78 19.82 -11.56
N ASP A 17 4.98 20.89 -11.51
CA ASP A 17 4.03 21.18 -10.43
C ASP A 17 2.81 20.25 -10.59
N ARG A 18 3.08 18.95 -10.77
CA ARG A 18 2.06 17.91 -10.75
C ARG A 18 1.53 17.85 -9.32
N ARG A 19 0.34 18.36 -9.14
CA ARG A 19 -0.41 18.19 -7.90
C ARG A 19 -0.48 16.70 -7.58
N VAL A 20 0.14 16.29 -6.49
CA VAL A 20 0.00 14.94 -5.95
C VAL A 20 -1.46 14.74 -5.57
N ALA A 21 -2.07 13.66 -6.05
CA ALA A 21 -3.45 13.33 -5.73
C ALA A 21 -3.62 13.05 -4.23
N THR A 22 -4.78 13.35 -3.70
CA THR A 22 -5.11 12.97 -2.32
C THR A 22 -5.27 11.45 -2.21
N PRO A 23 -5.13 10.86 -1.00
CA PRO A 23 -5.37 9.44 -0.80
C PRO A 23 -6.75 8.97 -1.28
N ALA A 24 -7.79 9.79 -1.10
CA ALA A 24 -9.13 9.49 -1.58
C ALA A 24 -9.20 9.45 -3.12
N GLU A 25 -8.57 10.40 -3.81
CA GLU A 25 -8.45 10.41 -5.28
C GLU A 25 -7.65 9.20 -5.77
N GLY A 26 -6.54 8.87 -5.10
CA GLY A 26 -5.72 7.69 -5.41
C GLY A 26 -6.49 6.38 -5.25
N LEU A 27 -7.27 6.23 -4.17
CA LEU A 27 -8.13 5.06 -3.96
C LEU A 27 -9.22 4.96 -5.03
N ALA A 28 -9.82 6.09 -5.42
CA ALA A 28 -10.81 6.10 -6.49
C ALA A 28 -10.22 5.64 -7.83
N ARG A 29 -8.98 6.05 -8.13
CA ARG A 29 -8.25 5.59 -9.33
C ARG A 29 -7.91 4.10 -9.28
N LEU A 30 -7.51 3.57 -8.12
CA LEU A 30 -7.29 2.13 -7.96
C LEU A 30 -8.57 1.34 -8.20
N ARG A 31 -9.71 1.80 -7.70
CA ARG A 31 -11.01 1.16 -7.97
C ARG A 31 -11.35 1.18 -9.47
N ALA A 32 -11.16 2.32 -10.13
CA ALA A 32 -11.37 2.42 -11.58
C ALA A 32 -10.44 1.50 -12.37
N ALA A 33 -9.17 1.38 -11.96
CA ALA A 33 -8.20 0.47 -12.57
C ALA A 33 -8.57 -1.01 -12.33
N ALA A 34 -9.14 -1.34 -11.17
CA ALA A 34 -9.69 -2.67 -10.90
C ALA A 34 -10.86 -2.99 -11.85
N ASP A 35 -11.81 -2.07 -11.98
CA ASP A 35 -12.97 -2.23 -12.87
C ASP A 35 -12.56 -2.36 -14.35
N ALA A 36 -11.47 -1.71 -14.74
CA ALA A 36 -10.90 -1.78 -16.09
C ALA A 36 -10.02 -3.04 -16.34
N GLY A 37 -9.74 -3.84 -15.30
CA GLY A 37 -8.86 -5.01 -15.39
C GLY A 37 -7.36 -4.68 -15.40
N GLU A 38 -6.97 -3.43 -15.17
CA GLU A 38 -5.56 -3.02 -15.10
C GLU A 38 -4.86 -3.60 -13.87
N LEU A 39 -5.57 -3.64 -12.72
CA LEU A 39 -5.01 -4.21 -11.49
C LEU A 39 -4.81 -5.71 -11.60
N ASP A 40 -5.71 -6.46 -12.25
CA ASP A 40 -5.53 -7.88 -12.51
C ASP A 40 -4.24 -8.14 -13.34
N ALA A 41 -3.97 -7.33 -14.37
CA ALA A 41 -2.73 -7.43 -15.14
C ALA A 41 -1.48 -7.11 -14.31
N LEU A 42 -1.54 -6.07 -13.45
CA LEU A 42 -0.48 -5.71 -12.51
C LEU A 42 -0.24 -6.82 -11.50
N CYS A 43 -1.30 -7.33 -10.87
CA CYS A 43 -1.22 -8.40 -9.87
C CYS A 43 -0.61 -9.68 -10.46
N ARG A 44 -0.99 -10.07 -11.68
CA ARG A 44 -0.34 -11.20 -12.37
C ARG A 44 1.14 -10.98 -12.63
N ARG A 45 1.53 -9.78 -13.07
CA ARG A 45 2.94 -9.43 -13.33
C ARG A 45 3.80 -9.56 -12.07
N HIS A 46 3.30 -9.04 -10.96
CA HIS A 46 4.01 -9.04 -9.67
C HIS A 46 3.71 -10.26 -8.80
N ARG A 47 2.94 -11.24 -9.32
CA ARG A 47 2.53 -12.46 -8.60
C ARG A 47 1.86 -12.16 -7.25
N ILE A 48 1.00 -11.14 -7.26
CA ILE A 48 0.21 -10.73 -6.11
C ILE A 48 -1.02 -11.64 -6.02
N ARG A 49 -1.21 -12.25 -4.86
CA ARG A 49 -2.36 -13.07 -4.54
C ARG A 49 -3.54 -12.26 -4.02
N VAL A 50 -3.27 -11.23 -3.21
CA VAL A 50 -4.28 -10.32 -2.68
C VAL A 50 -3.70 -8.92 -2.61
N LEU A 51 -4.43 -7.94 -3.14
CA LEU A 51 -4.11 -6.52 -3.10
C LEU A 51 -5.20 -5.78 -2.33
N THR A 52 -4.81 -5.05 -1.29
CA THR A 52 -5.75 -4.30 -0.44
C THR A 52 -5.30 -2.87 -0.22
N VAL A 53 -6.24 -1.99 0.11
CA VAL A 53 -5.96 -0.71 0.76
C VAL A 53 -6.50 -0.78 2.18
N PHE A 54 -5.71 -0.37 3.15
CA PHE A 54 -6.07 -0.40 4.56
C PHE A 54 -5.75 0.95 5.23
N GLY A 55 -5.81 1.02 6.55
CA GLY A 55 -5.46 2.24 7.27
C GLY A 55 -6.51 3.35 7.16
N SER A 56 -6.06 4.59 7.22
CA SER A 56 -6.93 5.77 7.29
C SER A 56 -7.69 6.02 5.99
N ALA A 57 -7.04 5.85 4.84
CA ALA A 57 -7.66 6.05 3.53
C ALA A 57 -8.79 5.04 3.26
N ALA A 58 -8.65 3.78 3.72
CA ALA A 58 -9.69 2.77 3.59
C ALA A 58 -10.94 3.06 4.44
N ARG A 59 -10.81 3.91 5.47
CA ARG A 59 -11.90 4.35 6.35
C ARG A 59 -12.48 5.72 5.98
N ASP A 60 -12.12 6.23 4.79
CA ASP A 60 -12.51 7.56 4.31
C ASP A 60 -12.14 8.70 5.29
N ASP A 61 -11.01 8.55 6.00
CA ASP A 61 -10.52 9.56 6.92
C ASP A 61 -9.99 10.77 6.14
N PRO A 62 -10.59 11.98 6.31
CA PRO A 62 -10.13 13.17 5.62
C PRO A 62 -8.72 13.62 6.03
N ALA A 63 -8.21 13.12 7.15
CA ALA A 63 -6.84 13.38 7.61
C ALA A 63 -5.81 12.39 7.05
N ALA A 64 -6.21 11.43 6.21
CA ALA A 64 -5.30 10.50 5.56
C ALA A 64 -4.26 11.27 4.73
N ARG A 65 -2.98 10.88 4.84
CA ARG A 65 -1.85 11.53 4.14
C ARG A 65 -1.30 10.68 3.01
N ASP A 66 -1.46 9.38 3.10
CA ASP A 66 -0.96 8.36 2.20
C ASP A 66 -1.95 7.21 2.03
N LEU A 67 -1.69 6.38 1.05
CA LEU A 67 -2.42 5.14 0.81
C LEU A 67 -1.59 3.98 1.32
N ASP A 68 -2.05 3.33 2.40
CA ASP A 68 -1.48 2.08 2.89
C ASP A 68 -1.96 0.93 1.99
N ILE A 69 -1.06 0.37 1.19
CA ILE A 69 -1.37 -0.72 0.25
C ILE A 69 -0.78 -2.03 0.77
N GLY A 70 -1.64 -2.99 1.08
CA GLY A 70 -1.26 -4.33 1.50
C GLY A 70 -1.09 -5.26 0.31
N VAL A 71 0.06 -5.92 0.22
CA VAL A 71 0.41 -6.83 -0.86
C VAL A 71 0.75 -8.21 -0.30
N LEU A 72 -0.10 -9.19 -0.55
CA LEU A 72 0.16 -10.59 -0.27
C LEU A 72 0.55 -11.29 -1.56
N LEU A 73 1.77 -11.80 -1.63
CA LEU A 73 2.28 -12.50 -2.80
C LEU A 73 1.89 -13.99 -2.79
N GLU A 74 1.91 -14.59 -3.97
CA GLU A 74 1.85 -16.05 -4.12
C GLU A 74 3.02 -16.72 -3.37
N ARG A 75 2.81 -17.98 -2.99
CA ARG A 75 3.85 -18.74 -2.29
C ARG A 75 5.12 -18.84 -3.14
N GLY A 76 6.27 -18.46 -2.56
CA GLY A 76 7.57 -18.51 -3.22
C GLY A 76 7.81 -17.41 -4.26
N ALA A 77 6.91 -16.42 -4.36
CA ALA A 77 7.18 -15.23 -5.15
C ALA A 77 8.08 -14.27 -4.38
N GLU A 78 8.98 -13.61 -5.11
CA GLU A 78 9.81 -12.52 -4.60
C GLU A 78 9.20 -11.19 -4.99
N ILE A 79 9.32 -10.20 -4.10
CA ILE A 79 8.78 -8.86 -4.35
C ILE A 79 9.80 -8.00 -5.11
N ASP A 80 9.38 -7.44 -6.24
CA ASP A 80 10.05 -6.32 -6.88
C ASP A 80 9.43 -5.00 -6.38
N TYR A 81 9.97 -4.46 -5.30
CA TYR A 81 9.45 -3.25 -4.68
C TYR A 81 9.47 -2.05 -5.62
N LEU A 82 10.56 -1.85 -6.36
CA LEU A 82 10.70 -0.66 -7.21
C LEU A 82 9.71 -0.71 -8.38
N GLY A 83 9.64 -1.83 -9.07
CA GLY A 83 8.69 -1.99 -10.17
C GLY A 83 7.24 -1.91 -9.72
N LEU A 84 6.92 -2.46 -8.56
CA LEU A 84 5.58 -2.41 -8.00
C LEU A 84 5.18 -0.99 -7.57
N ILE A 85 6.06 -0.27 -6.88
CA ILE A 85 5.82 1.12 -6.47
C ILE A 85 5.61 1.99 -7.71
N ASP A 86 6.48 1.90 -8.71
CA ASP A 86 6.36 2.67 -9.96
C ASP A 86 5.03 2.42 -10.67
N ASP A 87 4.58 1.16 -10.74
CA ASP A 87 3.31 0.81 -11.37
C ASP A 87 2.11 1.37 -10.57
N LEU A 88 2.14 1.26 -9.24
CA LEU A 88 1.07 1.76 -8.37
C LEU A 88 1.03 3.29 -8.33
N GLU A 89 2.18 3.97 -8.24
CA GLU A 89 2.26 5.43 -8.28
C GLU A 89 1.75 6.00 -9.61
N ARG A 90 1.99 5.32 -10.72
CA ARG A 90 1.46 5.71 -12.03
C ARG A 90 -0.06 5.66 -12.09
N ILE A 91 -0.68 4.70 -11.40
CA ILE A 91 -2.14 4.59 -11.33
C ILE A 91 -2.72 5.60 -10.35
N THR A 92 -2.15 5.69 -9.15
CA THR A 92 -2.72 6.49 -8.06
C THR A 92 -2.42 7.98 -8.20
N GLU A 93 -1.26 8.34 -8.71
CA GLU A 93 -0.66 9.68 -8.65
C GLU A 93 -0.66 10.29 -7.23
N ALA A 94 -0.69 9.43 -6.21
CA ALA A 94 -0.75 9.79 -4.79
C ALA A 94 0.47 9.25 -4.05
N ASN A 95 0.69 9.74 -2.83
CA ASN A 95 1.66 9.12 -1.93
C ASN A 95 1.15 7.75 -1.49
N ILE A 96 1.97 6.73 -1.65
CA ILE A 96 1.65 5.34 -1.28
C ILE A 96 2.67 4.78 -0.30
N ASP A 97 2.22 3.91 0.58
CA ASP A 97 3.06 3.05 1.42
C ASP A 97 2.72 1.59 1.13
N VAL A 98 3.67 0.86 0.58
CA VAL A 98 3.47 -0.55 0.17
C VAL A 98 3.99 -1.48 1.25
N VAL A 99 3.11 -2.29 1.80
CA VAL A 99 3.39 -3.26 2.86
C VAL A 99 3.35 -4.69 2.32
N HIS A 100 4.50 -5.36 2.35
CA HIS A 100 4.61 -6.78 1.99
C HIS A 100 4.10 -7.66 3.14
N LEU A 101 2.97 -8.34 2.94
CA LEU A 101 2.26 -9.05 4.00
C LEU A 101 2.82 -10.44 4.30
N ASN A 102 3.56 -11.08 3.39
CA ASN A 102 4.10 -12.43 3.61
C ASN A 102 5.02 -12.51 4.84
N PRO A 103 6.03 -11.62 5.02
CA PRO A 103 6.86 -11.60 6.21
C PRO A 103 6.29 -10.78 7.36
N ALA A 104 5.16 -10.08 7.17
CA ALA A 104 4.58 -9.21 8.18
C ALA A 104 4.14 -9.99 9.41
N GLY A 105 4.30 -9.38 10.60
CA GLY A 105 3.80 -9.96 11.84
C GLY A 105 2.27 -10.01 11.91
N PRO A 106 1.71 -10.84 12.82
CA PRO A 106 0.28 -11.14 12.88
C PRO A 106 -0.60 -9.88 13.01
N VAL A 107 -0.18 -8.90 13.79
CA VAL A 107 -0.94 -7.66 14.02
C VAL A 107 -1.07 -6.83 12.75
N LEU A 108 0.03 -6.64 12.02
CA LEU A 108 0.04 -5.87 10.80
C LEU A 108 -0.72 -6.59 9.68
N ARG A 109 -0.53 -7.91 9.58
CA ARG A 109 -1.23 -8.75 8.60
C ARG A 109 -2.73 -8.73 8.81
N GLU A 110 -3.21 -8.91 10.04
CA GLU A 110 -4.63 -8.79 10.36
C GLU A 110 -5.15 -7.40 10.00
N ARG A 111 -4.46 -6.34 10.41
CA ARG A 111 -4.86 -4.96 10.15
C ARG A 111 -4.97 -4.62 8.66
N ALA A 112 -4.08 -5.20 7.84
CA ALA A 112 -4.03 -4.96 6.41
C ALA A 112 -5.05 -5.81 5.61
N LEU A 113 -5.55 -6.90 6.19
CA LEU A 113 -6.49 -7.79 5.53
C LEU A 113 -7.92 -7.64 6.07
N VAL A 114 -8.09 -7.51 7.40
CA VAL A 114 -9.42 -7.42 8.03
C VAL A 114 -9.90 -5.97 8.02
N GLY A 115 -11.08 -5.73 7.44
CA GLY A 115 -11.65 -4.37 7.33
C GLY A 115 -10.97 -3.48 6.29
N SER A 116 -10.20 -4.06 5.38
CA SER A 116 -9.57 -3.39 4.26
C SER A 116 -10.52 -3.28 3.05
N VAL A 117 -10.16 -2.41 2.11
CA VAL A 117 -10.76 -2.39 0.77
C VAL A 117 -9.98 -3.39 -0.09
N VAL A 118 -10.64 -4.46 -0.52
CA VAL A 118 -10.06 -5.43 -1.45
C VAL A 118 -10.11 -4.85 -2.85
N LEU A 119 -8.96 -4.77 -3.51
CA LEU A 119 -8.85 -4.24 -4.86
C LEU A 119 -8.74 -5.35 -5.90
N ASP A 120 -8.03 -6.43 -5.57
CA ASP A 120 -7.85 -7.57 -6.44
C ASP A 120 -7.52 -8.83 -5.65
N GLU A 121 -7.94 -9.99 -6.15
CA GLU A 121 -7.56 -11.30 -5.65
C GLU A 121 -7.34 -12.27 -6.82
N SER A 122 -6.25 -13.05 -6.77
CA SER A 122 -5.86 -13.94 -7.87
C SER A 122 -6.86 -15.06 -8.15
N GLU A 123 -7.66 -15.41 -7.16
CA GLU A 123 -8.73 -16.41 -7.23
C GLU A 123 -9.84 -16.03 -6.25
N PRO A 124 -11.11 -16.31 -6.57
CA PRO A 124 -12.23 -16.01 -5.68
C PRO A 124 -12.04 -16.64 -4.30
N GLY A 125 -12.11 -15.83 -3.25
CA GLY A 125 -11.95 -16.27 -1.87
C GLY A 125 -10.51 -16.23 -1.34
N ALA A 126 -9.52 -15.82 -2.13
CA ALA A 126 -8.13 -15.72 -1.68
C ALA A 126 -8.00 -14.74 -0.51
N TRP A 127 -8.68 -13.59 -0.59
CA TRP A 127 -8.74 -12.62 0.50
C TRP A 127 -9.41 -13.18 1.75
N ALA A 128 -10.55 -13.84 1.60
CA ALA A 128 -11.28 -14.41 2.74
C ALA A 128 -10.44 -15.47 3.49
N ALA A 129 -9.75 -16.33 2.74
CA ALA A 129 -8.84 -17.31 3.31
C ALA A 129 -7.66 -16.65 4.03
N ALA A 130 -7.04 -15.63 3.43
CA ALA A 130 -5.93 -14.90 4.02
C ALA A 130 -6.35 -14.12 5.27
N SER A 131 -7.52 -13.48 5.25
CA SER A 131 -8.07 -12.75 6.41
C SER A 131 -8.38 -13.69 7.57
N THR A 132 -8.98 -14.83 7.30
CA THR A 132 -9.26 -15.85 8.33
C THR A 132 -7.95 -16.36 8.95
N ALA A 133 -6.95 -16.69 8.13
CA ALA A 133 -5.65 -17.14 8.61
C ALA A 133 -4.96 -16.06 9.48
N ALA A 134 -5.03 -14.80 9.08
CA ALA A 134 -4.46 -13.68 9.84
C ALA A 134 -5.16 -13.50 11.21
N MET A 135 -6.49 -13.66 11.27
CA MET A 135 -7.24 -13.58 12.52
C MET A 135 -6.87 -14.73 13.47
N VAL A 136 -6.79 -15.96 12.97
CA VAL A 136 -6.38 -17.12 13.77
C VAL A 136 -4.97 -16.94 14.30
N GLU A 137 -4.01 -16.56 13.45
CA GLU A 137 -2.62 -16.31 13.85
C GLU A 137 -2.53 -15.21 14.91
N ARG A 138 -3.32 -14.14 14.77
CA ARG A 138 -3.42 -13.07 15.76
C ARG A 138 -3.92 -13.56 17.11
N MET A 139 -4.97 -14.39 17.12
CA MET A 139 -5.53 -14.97 18.35
C MET A 139 -4.53 -15.90 19.04
N ASP A 140 -3.87 -16.78 18.27
CA ASP A 140 -2.88 -17.74 18.80
C ASP A 140 -1.65 -17.06 19.41
N THR A 141 -1.29 -15.88 18.93
CA THR A 141 -0.13 -15.13 19.44
C THR A 141 -0.46 -14.14 20.54
N GLU A 142 -1.72 -13.82 20.78
CA GLU A 142 -2.12 -12.82 21.78
C GLU A 142 -1.79 -13.25 23.22
N TRP A 143 -2.00 -14.52 23.55
CA TRP A 143 -1.68 -15.04 24.86
C TRP A 143 -0.17 -15.01 25.15
N LEU A 144 0.69 -15.29 24.16
CA LEU A 144 2.14 -15.18 24.29
C LEU A 144 2.57 -13.74 24.56
N ARG A 145 1.97 -12.77 23.85
CA ARG A 145 2.25 -11.35 24.04
C ARG A 145 1.82 -10.86 25.43
N ARG A 146 0.71 -11.35 25.95
CA ARG A 146 0.26 -11.03 27.32
C ARG A 146 1.23 -11.58 28.36
N LEU A 147 1.68 -12.82 28.15
CA LEU A 147 2.65 -13.45 29.05
C LEU A 147 3.97 -12.66 29.11
N ASP A 148 4.48 -12.22 27.95
CA ASP A 148 5.71 -11.41 27.86
C ASP A 148 5.54 -10.05 28.59
N LEU A 149 4.38 -9.41 28.46
CA LEU A 149 4.10 -8.14 29.14
C LEU A 149 4.01 -8.31 30.65
N ASP A 150 3.38 -9.38 31.14
CA ASP A 150 3.28 -9.69 32.56
C ASP A 150 4.67 -9.98 33.16
N LEU A 151 5.53 -10.72 32.45
CA LEU A 151 6.91 -10.99 32.88
C LEU A 151 7.78 -9.73 32.89
N LEU A 152 7.47 -8.72 32.07
CA LEU A 152 8.19 -7.43 32.06
C LEU A 152 7.69 -6.49 33.15
N ALA A 153 6.42 -6.61 33.55
CA ALA A 153 5.82 -5.79 34.62
C ALA A 153 6.25 -6.22 36.03
N ASP A 154 6.69 -7.47 36.20
CA ASP A 154 7.15 -8.03 37.48
C ASP A 154 8.66 -7.80 37.72
N ARG A 155 9.34 -6.98 36.90
CA ARG A 155 10.75 -6.59 37.09
C ARG A 155 10.88 -5.17 37.63
#